data_ea442317f5a6e9457f076bb624a231bc
#
_entry.id   ea442317f5a6e9457f076bb624a231bc
#
_cell.length_a   1.000
_cell.length_b   1.000
_cell.length_c   1.000
_cell.angle_alpha   90.00
_cell.angle_beta   90.00
_cell.angle_gamma   90.00
#
_symmetry.space_group_name_H-M   'P 1'
#
loop_
_entity.id
_entity.type
_entity.pdbx_description
1 polymer ?
#
loop_
_entity_poly.entity_id
_entity_poly.type
_entity_poly.pdbx_seq_one_letter_code
_entity_poly.pdbx_strand_id
1 'polypeptide(L)'
;GGRVRTDRHQGFLLDRGFQVLQTWYPEAQRWLAYDQLDLRPFYSGAQVRIGGRCHRVSDVWRQPARLPEMLVSPIGTLGDKLRLLKLRLDCLSGSLEELYGRPESLALARLRNRGFSPRIIERFFKPFFSGVFFEPELAVSSRTFEFIFRAFALGDTALPARGMGEIPAQLAARLPREGIRTGCRVERLGDGEVQLVSGERLSARALVIATEGLEAARLLGREDVSGRMAGRGTTCVYYAAERAPVQGPYLLLNGEGRGRINSLLCPSNLSDHYAPPGRALVTVNCQGVLDDPERLETDLRRELTAWFGDPVRGWERLAIYRLPQALPVQAPPVPYPGGVEQRLAEGLWVCGEYASAPSIQWALHSGRRAGEGVAAALLGRVSGATAIAG
;
A
#
# COMPACT_ATOMS: atom_id res chain seq x y z
N GLY A 1 -1.73 8.11 12.06
CA GLY A 1 -2.63 7.48 11.12
C GLY A 1 -2.94 6.05 11.49
N GLY A 2 -3.94 5.47 10.85
CA GLY A 2 -4.36 4.10 11.07
C GLY A 2 -3.31 3.07 10.65
N ARG A 3 -3.43 2.49 9.44
CA ARG A 3 -2.46 1.55 8.90
C ARG A 3 -1.17 2.21 8.42
N VAL A 4 -1.23 3.45 7.92
CA VAL A 4 -0.04 4.26 7.58
C VAL A 4 0.54 4.79 8.88
N ARG A 5 1.53 4.08 9.42
CA ARG A 5 2.11 4.35 10.72
C ARG A 5 3.54 3.83 10.82
N THR A 6 4.39 4.56 11.54
CA THR A 6 5.76 4.20 11.87
C THR A 6 5.90 4.11 13.39
N ASP A 7 6.44 3.02 13.88
CA ASP A 7 6.79 2.85 15.29
C ASP A 7 8.29 3.11 15.48
N ARG A 8 8.68 3.60 16.66
CA ARG A 8 10.08 3.76 17.05
C ARG A 8 10.47 2.65 18.01
N HIS A 9 11.54 1.92 17.69
CA HIS A 9 12.01 0.82 18.52
C HIS A 9 13.54 0.76 18.51
N GLN A 10 14.17 0.90 19.68
CA GLN A 10 15.64 0.86 19.85
C GLN A 10 16.41 1.78 18.88
N GLY A 11 15.87 2.95 18.56
CA GLY A 11 16.46 3.88 17.59
C GLY A 11 16.15 3.60 16.12
N PHE A 12 15.47 2.49 15.81
CA PHE A 12 14.99 2.17 14.46
C PHE A 12 13.59 2.75 14.21
N LEU A 13 13.29 3.03 12.94
CA LEU A 13 11.95 3.34 12.47
C LEU A 13 11.36 2.10 11.79
N LEU A 14 10.24 1.62 12.31
CA LEU A 14 9.56 0.43 11.81
C LEU A 14 8.19 0.85 11.26
N ASP A 15 8.06 0.90 9.95
CA ASP A 15 6.75 1.11 9.32
C ASP A 15 5.88 -0.13 9.55
N ARG A 16 4.57 0.05 9.78
CA ARG A 16 3.68 -1.09 10.01
C ARG A 16 3.37 -1.82 8.72
N GLY A 17 4.25 -2.74 8.36
CA GLY A 17 4.28 -3.46 7.10
C GLY A 17 5.11 -2.76 6.02
N PHE A 18 5.32 -3.45 4.91
CA PHE A 18 6.01 -2.87 3.77
C PHE A 18 5.09 -1.89 3.06
N GLN A 19 5.30 -0.61 3.28
CA GLN A 19 4.52 0.48 2.72
C GLN A 19 5.41 1.38 1.87
N VAL A 20 4.84 1.97 0.82
CA VAL A 20 5.50 2.94 -0.06
C VAL A 20 4.52 3.99 -0.53
N LEU A 21 5.03 5.17 -0.89
CA LEU A 21 4.29 6.21 -1.58
C LEU A 21 4.66 6.19 -3.07
N GLN A 22 3.65 6.14 -3.94
CA GLN A 22 3.82 6.41 -5.38
C GLN A 22 3.70 7.92 -5.61
N THR A 23 4.78 8.56 -6.05
CA THR A 23 4.82 10.02 -6.14
C THR A 23 3.91 10.60 -7.22
N TRP A 24 3.49 9.76 -8.18
CA TRP A 24 2.53 10.16 -9.22
C TRP A 24 1.09 10.32 -8.69
N TYR A 25 0.72 9.79 -7.57
CA TYR A 25 -0.65 9.85 -7.08
C TYR A 25 -1.20 11.29 -7.05
N PRO A 26 -2.20 11.67 -7.93
CA PRO A 26 -2.69 13.05 -8.03
C PRO A 26 -3.26 13.61 -6.72
N GLU A 27 -4.00 12.80 -5.96
CA GLU A 27 -4.51 13.26 -4.66
C GLU A 27 -3.40 13.42 -3.63
N ALA A 28 -2.38 12.57 -3.66
CA ALA A 28 -1.22 12.73 -2.79
C ALA A 28 -0.45 14.02 -3.13
N GLN A 29 -0.24 14.33 -4.42
CA GLN A 29 0.38 15.59 -4.86
C GLN A 29 -0.44 16.82 -4.44
N ARG A 30 -1.78 16.70 -4.41
CA ARG A 30 -2.68 17.77 -4.01
C ARG A 30 -2.60 18.08 -2.51
N TRP A 31 -2.47 17.04 -1.68
CA TRP A 31 -2.61 17.15 -0.23
C TRP A 31 -1.32 17.08 0.55
N LEU A 32 -0.24 16.56 -0.02
CA LEU A 32 1.04 16.35 0.66
C LEU A 32 2.10 17.32 0.12
N ALA A 33 2.84 17.93 1.02
CA ALA A 33 4.03 18.72 0.71
C ALA A 33 5.22 17.76 0.64
N TYR A 34 5.58 17.32 -0.56
CA TYR A 34 6.62 16.31 -0.79
C TYR A 34 8.02 16.76 -0.37
N ASP A 35 8.30 18.05 -0.49
CA ASP A 35 9.53 18.70 -0.01
C ASP A 35 9.72 18.54 1.50
N GLN A 36 8.64 18.66 2.28
CA GLN A 36 8.67 18.49 3.73
C GLN A 36 8.76 17.03 4.16
N LEU A 37 8.26 16.11 3.34
CA LEU A 37 8.37 14.67 3.58
C LEU A 37 9.77 14.13 3.31
N ASP A 38 10.62 14.89 2.60
CA ASP A 38 11.96 14.48 2.21
C ASP A 38 11.96 13.07 1.60
N LEU A 39 11.24 12.92 0.48
CA LEU A 39 10.99 11.64 -0.14
C LEU A 39 12.28 11.01 -0.68
N ARG A 40 12.55 9.77 -0.29
CA ARG A 40 13.70 8.96 -0.67
C ARG A 40 13.26 7.90 -1.68
N PRO A 41 13.61 8.07 -2.98
CA PRO A 41 13.15 7.15 -4.01
C PRO A 41 13.91 5.83 -3.98
N PHE A 42 13.19 4.76 -4.28
CA PHE A 42 13.78 3.49 -4.63
C PHE A 42 14.46 3.57 -6.01
N TYR A 43 15.34 2.63 -6.26
CA TYR A 43 15.78 2.38 -7.62
C TYR A 43 14.58 2.09 -8.53
N SER A 44 14.56 2.70 -9.72
CA SER A 44 13.47 2.50 -10.69
C SER A 44 13.54 1.08 -11.31
N GLY A 45 13.08 0.11 -10.54
CA GLY A 45 13.17 -1.31 -10.85
C GLY A 45 13.26 -2.16 -9.59
N ALA A 46 13.74 -3.40 -9.72
CA ALA A 46 13.92 -4.32 -8.62
C ALA A 46 15.13 -5.24 -8.87
N GLN A 47 15.58 -5.90 -7.83
CA GLN A 47 16.41 -7.10 -7.94
C GLN A 47 15.54 -8.34 -7.80
N VAL A 48 15.78 -9.36 -8.59
CA VAL A 48 15.06 -10.63 -8.53
C VAL A 48 16.06 -11.75 -8.29
N ARG A 49 15.89 -12.48 -7.22
CA ARG A 49 16.74 -13.62 -6.88
C ARG A 49 16.25 -14.88 -7.60
N ILE A 50 17.11 -15.48 -8.41
CA ILE A 50 16.85 -16.71 -9.18
C ILE A 50 18.14 -17.54 -9.25
N GLY A 51 18.06 -18.83 -8.94
CA GLY A 51 19.21 -19.76 -9.01
C GLY A 51 20.38 -19.31 -8.12
N GLY A 52 20.07 -18.74 -6.95
CA GLY A 52 21.09 -18.25 -6.02
C GLY A 52 21.73 -16.92 -6.41
N ARG A 53 21.34 -16.30 -7.52
CA ARG A 53 21.89 -15.02 -8.03
C ARG A 53 20.82 -13.93 -8.08
N CYS A 54 21.24 -12.68 -7.87
CA CYS A 54 20.36 -11.51 -8.02
C CYS A 54 20.50 -10.96 -9.44
N HIS A 55 19.35 -10.80 -10.11
CA HIS A 55 19.23 -10.22 -11.44
C HIS A 55 18.48 -8.91 -11.34
N ARG A 56 19.04 -7.84 -11.93
CA ARG A 56 18.38 -6.55 -11.94
C ARG A 56 17.31 -6.48 -13.03
N VAL A 57 16.15 -5.92 -12.69
CA VAL A 57 15.10 -5.49 -13.60
C VAL A 57 15.02 -3.98 -13.49
N SER A 58 15.27 -3.27 -14.58
CA SER A 58 15.30 -1.81 -14.60
C SER A 58 14.16 -1.26 -15.45
N ASP A 59 13.61 -0.12 -15.05
CA ASP A 59 12.77 0.69 -15.93
C ASP A 59 13.69 1.38 -16.95
N VAL A 60 13.77 0.84 -18.15
CA VAL A 60 14.68 1.32 -19.22
C VAL A 60 14.32 2.72 -19.72
N TRP A 61 13.10 3.19 -19.53
CA TRP A 61 12.73 4.57 -19.86
C TRP A 61 13.36 5.59 -18.92
N ARG A 62 13.56 5.21 -17.67
CA ARG A 62 14.24 6.03 -16.66
C ARG A 62 15.74 5.77 -16.64
N GLN A 63 16.15 4.59 -17.09
CA GLN A 63 17.55 4.14 -17.08
C GLN A 63 17.93 3.52 -18.45
N PRO A 64 17.97 4.30 -19.53
CA PRO A 64 18.21 3.78 -20.89
C PRO A 64 19.55 3.05 -21.04
N ALA A 65 20.57 3.44 -20.29
CA ALA A 65 21.86 2.75 -20.25
C ALA A 65 21.78 1.29 -19.78
N ARG A 66 20.67 0.87 -19.14
CA ARG A 66 20.44 -0.50 -18.67
C ARG A 66 19.72 -1.38 -19.70
N LEU A 67 19.40 -0.86 -20.86
CA LEU A 67 18.74 -1.63 -21.92
C LEU A 67 19.51 -2.91 -22.31
N PRO A 68 20.84 -2.91 -22.51
CA PRO A 68 21.57 -4.13 -22.83
C PRO A 68 21.45 -5.19 -21.72
N GLU A 69 21.58 -4.80 -20.45
CA GLU A 69 21.43 -5.70 -19.29
C GLU A 69 20.02 -6.31 -19.25
N MET A 70 18.97 -5.49 -19.52
CA MET A 70 17.61 -5.97 -19.57
C MET A 70 17.39 -6.96 -20.71
N LEU A 71 17.98 -6.74 -21.89
CA LEU A 71 17.80 -7.60 -23.07
C LEU A 71 18.35 -9.03 -22.82
N VAL A 72 19.44 -9.19 -22.09
CA VAL A 72 20.04 -10.50 -21.76
C VAL A 72 19.52 -11.10 -20.46
N SER A 73 18.69 -10.39 -19.71
CA SER A 73 18.17 -10.85 -18.42
C SER A 73 17.38 -12.17 -18.55
N PRO A 74 17.62 -13.16 -17.66
CA PRO A 74 16.93 -14.45 -17.70
C PRO A 74 15.49 -14.40 -17.14
N ILE A 75 15.00 -13.24 -16.74
CA ILE A 75 13.70 -13.09 -16.08
C ILE A 75 12.54 -13.31 -17.05
N GLY A 76 12.67 -12.83 -18.28
CA GLY A 76 11.68 -13.02 -19.34
C GLY A 76 12.32 -13.27 -20.70
N THR A 77 11.49 -13.58 -21.70
CA THR A 77 11.89 -13.72 -23.10
C THR A 77 12.00 -12.34 -23.78
N LEU A 78 12.60 -12.27 -24.96
CA LEU A 78 12.59 -11.04 -25.77
C LEU A 78 11.16 -10.62 -26.13
N GLY A 79 10.28 -11.59 -26.44
CA GLY A 79 8.86 -11.33 -26.67
C GLY A 79 8.15 -10.72 -25.44
N ASP A 80 8.52 -11.13 -24.23
CA ASP A 80 7.98 -10.53 -23.01
C ASP A 80 8.38 -9.06 -22.85
N LYS A 81 9.60 -8.70 -23.27
CA LYS A 81 10.08 -7.31 -23.18
C LYS A 81 9.30 -6.39 -24.13
N LEU A 82 8.97 -6.87 -25.33
CA LEU A 82 8.09 -6.13 -26.28
C LEU A 82 6.66 -6.02 -25.74
N ARG A 83 6.13 -7.08 -25.11
CA ARG A 83 4.81 -7.05 -24.47
C ARG A 83 4.76 -6.11 -23.29
N LEU A 84 5.87 -6.02 -22.54
CA LEU A 84 5.98 -5.06 -21.42
C LEU A 84 5.93 -3.62 -21.92
N LEU A 85 6.60 -3.32 -23.03
CA LEU A 85 6.48 -2.02 -23.71
C LEU A 85 5.03 -1.72 -24.06
N LYS A 86 4.35 -2.67 -24.74
CA LYS A 86 2.93 -2.50 -25.11
C LYS A 86 2.04 -2.32 -23.87
N LEU A 87 2.23 -3.13 -22.84
CA LEU A 87 1.50 -2.98 -21.56
C LEU A 87 1.68 -1.58 -20.99
N ARG A 88 2.92 -1.06 -20.99
CA ARG A 88 3.23 0.30 -20.52
C ARG A 88 2.45 1.34 -21.31
N LEU A 89 2.53 1.31 -22.64
CA LEU A 89 1.81 2.27 -23.50
C LEU A 89 0.30 2.21 -23.27
N ASP A 90 -0.27 1.01 -23.20
CA ASP A 90 -1.69 0.81 -22.93
C ASP A 90 -2.08 1.37 -21.55
N CYS A 91 -1.27 1.13 -20.50
CA CYS A 91 -1.55 1.65 -19.16
C CYS A 91 -1.43 3.18 -19.09
N LEU A 92 -0.58 3.79 -19.91
CA LEU A 92 -0.40 5.25 -19.94
C LEU A 92 -1.48 5.96 -20.76
N SER A 93 -2.20 5.26 -21.64
CA SER A 93 -3.22 5.85 -22.49
C SER A 93 -4.51 6.16 -21.76
N GLY A 94 -5.15 7.27 -22.11
CA GLY A 94 -6.47 7.68 -21.63
C GLY A 94 -6.52 8.19 -20.18
N SER A 95 -7.69 8.60 -19.75
CA SER A 95 -7.97 9.03 -18.38
C SER A 95 -8.02 7.85 -17.40
N LEU A 96 -8.12 8.13 -16.08
CA LEU A 96 -8.35 7.09 -15.09
C LEU A 96 -9.75 6.47 -15.24
N GLU A 97 -10.74 7.26 -15.58
CA GLU A 97 -12.10 6.79 -15.83
C GLU A 97 -12.14 5.82 -17.00
N GLU A 98 -11.49 6.16 -18.12
CA GLU A 98 -11.36 5.26 -19.29
C GLU A 98 -10.62 3.98 -18.93
N LEU A 99 -9.56 4.04 -18.09
CA LEU A 99 -8.85 2.86 -17.63
C LEU A 99 -9.77 1.92 -16.86
N TYR A 100 -10.55 2.46 -15.92
CA TYR A 100 -11.53 1.68 -15.16
C TYR A 100 -12.79 1.29 -15.96
N GLY A 101 -13.04 1.92 -17.12
CA GLY A 101 -14.06 1.53 -18.10
C GLY A 101 -13.68 0.35 -19.00
N ARG A 102 -12.41 -0.06 -19.02
CA ARG A 102 -11.93 -1.17 -19.85
C ARG A 102 -12.57 -2.50 -19.47
N PRO A 103 -12.65 -3.48 -20.41
CA PRO A 103 -13.04 -4.85 -20.10
C PRO A 103 -12.21 -5.41 -18.94
N GLU A 104 -12.91 -5.94 -17.94
CA GLU A 104 -12.30 -6.41 -16.70
C GLU A 104 -12.07 -7.92 -16.71
N SER A 105 -11.01 -8.35 -16.09
CA SER A 105 -10.66 -9.75 -15.85
C SER A 105 -9.77 -9.85 -14.60
N LEU A 106 -9.37 -11.04 -14.23
CA LEU A 106 -8.27 -11.21 -13.26
C LEU A 106 -6.94 -10.73 -13.87
N ALA A 107 -6.09 -10.12 -13.07
CA ALA A 107 -4.77 -9.62 -13.53
C ALA A 107 -3.92 -10.75 -14.13
N LEU A 108 -3.90 -11.95 -13.53
CA LEU A 108 -3.20 -13.11 -14.08
C LEU A 108 -3.75 -13.50 -15.46
N ALA A 109 -5.08 -13.55 -15.61
CA ALA A 109 -5.71 -13.85 -16.90
C ALA A 109 -5.36 -12.78 -17.95
N ARG A 110 -5.37 -11.50 -17.55
CA ARG A 110 -4.97 -10.37 -18.40
C ARG A 110 -3.54 -10.50 -18.90
N LEU A 111 -2.58 -10.87 -18.03
CA LEU A 111 -1.20 -11.09 -18.41
C LEU A 111 -1.06 -12.28 -19.39
N ARG A 112 -1.75 -13.39 -19.12
CA ARG A 112 -1.75 -14.55 -20.02
C ARG A 112 -2.36 -14.23 -21.39
N ASN A 113 -3.50 -13.54 -21.42
CA ASN A 113 -4.16 -13.11 -22.66
C ASN A 113 -3.32 -12.12 -23.48
N ARG A 114 -2.44 -11.33 -22.84
CA ARG A 114 -1.43 -10.51 -23.52
C ARG A 114 -0.25 -11.34 -24.03
N GLY A 115 -0.20 -12.62 -23.78
CA GLY A 115 0.82 -13.55 -24.26
C GLY A 115 2.11 -13.55 -23.45
N PHE A 116 2.14 -12.98 -22.24
CA PHE A 116 3.32 -13.07 -21.38
C PHE A 116 3.65 -14.54 -21.06
N SER A 117 4.94 -14.87 -21.14
CA SER A 117 5.41 -16.22 -20.85
C SER A 117 5.22 -16.58 -19.38
N PRO A 118 5.03 -17.88 -19.04
CA PRO A 118 5.04 -18.34 -17.65
C PRO A 118 6.32 -17.89 -16.91
N ARG A 119 7.44 -17.81 -17.61
CA ARG A 119 8.74 -17.42 -17.04
C ARG A 119 8.68 -16.03 -16.39
N ILE A 120 8.22 -14.99 -17.11
CA ILE A 120 8.17 -13.63 -16.54
C ILE A 120 7.03 -13.49 -15.52
N ILE A 121 5.93 -14.23 -15.71
CA ILE A 121 4.82 -14.24 -14.74
C ILE A 121 5.31 -14.75 -13.40
N GLU A 122 5.95 -15.93 -13.36
CA GLU A 122 6.39 -16.55 -12.10
C GLU A 122 7.61 -15.85 -11.49
N ARG A 123 8.54 -15.36 -12.31
CA ARG A 123 9.80 -14.78 -11.81
C ARG A 123 9.72 -13.30 -11.46
N PHE A 124 8.76 -12.56 -12.03
CA PHE A 124 8.65 -11.11 -11.81
C PHE A 124 7.25 -10.65 -11.43
N PHE A 125 6.23 -10.90 -12.29
CA PHE A 125 4.90 -10.35 -12.02
C PHE A 125 4.31 -10.87 -10.71
N LYS A 126 4.34 -12.17 -10.46
CA LYS A 126 3.85 -12.73 -9.19
C LYS A 126 4.65 -12.22 -7.99
N PRO A 127 5.98 -12.38 -7.88
CA PRO A 127 6.72 -11.89 -6.71
C PRO A 127 6.56 -10.39 -6.44
N PHE A 128 6.50 -9.58 -7.49
CA PHE A 128 6.35 -8.14 -7.35
C PHE A 128 4.93 -7.76 -6.93
N PHE A 129 3.93 -8.14 -7.73
CA PHE A 129 2.56 -7.70 -7.52
C PHE A 129 1.83 -8.45 -6.40
N SER A 130 2.25 -9.66 -6.05
CA SER A 130 1.75 -10.31 -4.84
C SER A 130 2.15 -9.56 -3.56
N GLY A 131 3.34 -8.93 -3.57
CA GLY A 131 3.75 -8.01 -2.49
C GLY A 131 2.97 -6.70 -2.47
N VAL A 132 2.47 -6.25 -3.63
CA VAL A 132 1.65 -5.03 -3.75
C VAL A 132 0.20 -5.27 -3.33
N PHE A 133 -0.38 -6.41 -3.72
CA PHE A 133 -1.80 -6.71 -3.51
C PHE A 133 -2.07 -7.68 -2.36
N PHE A 134 -1.04 -8.25 -1.76
CA PHE A 134 -1.11 -9.34 -0.77
C PHE A 134 -1.96 -10.52 -1.28
N GLU A 135 -1.85 -10.79 -2.59
CA GLU A 135 -2.59 -11.84 -3.28
C GLU A 135 -1.63 -12.61 -4.21
N PRO A 136 -1.20 -13.85 -3.82
CA PRO A 136 -0.13 -14.57 -4.50
C PRO A 136 -0.46 -15.00 -5.93
N GLU A 137 -1.73 -15.27 -6.22
CA GLU A 137 -2.15 -15.75 -7.54
C GLU A 137 -2.58 -14.62 -8.49
N LEU A 138 -2.40 -13.35 -8.09
CA LEU A 138 -2.85 -12.17 -8.84
C LEU A 138 -4.35 -12.25 -9.20
N ALA A 139 -5.17 -12.80 -8.28
CA ALA A 139 -6.62 -12.86 -8.38
C ALA A 139 -7.26 -11.50 -8.03
N VAL A 140 -6.69 -10.44 -8.58
CA VAL A 140 -7.13 -9.05 -8.44
C VAL A 140 -7.65 -8.53 -9.77
N SER A 141 -8.42 -7.44 -9.73
CA SER A 141 -8.91 -6.77 -10.94
C SER A 141 -7.78 -6.32 -11.85
N SER A 142 -7.91 -6.61 -13.15
CA SER A 142 -6.98 -6.11 -14.16
C SER A 142 -6.97 -4.57 -14.23
N ARG A 143 -8.06 -3.90 -13.88
CA ARG A 143 -8.16 -2.44 -13.82
C ARG A 143 -7.30 -1.88 -12.68
N THR A 144 -7.37 -2.48 -11.50
CA THR A 144 -6.52 -2.11 -10.36
C THR A 144 -5.05 -2.40 -10.65
N PHE A 145 -4.76 -3.55 -11.28
CA PHE A 145 -3.40 -3.88 -11.72
C PHE A 145 -2.86 -2.83 -12.72
N GLU A 146 -3.63 -2.47 -13.76
CA GLU A 146 -3.22 -1.48 -14.76
C GLU A 146 -3.08 -0.07 -14.15
N PHE A 147 -3.93 0.30 -13.17
CA PHE A 147 -3.78 1.56 -12.42
C PHE A 147 -2.46 1.61 -11.63
N ILE A 148 -2.14 0.56 -10.89
CA ILE A 148 -0.88 0.49 -10.12
C ILE A 148 0.31 0.45 -11.05
N PHE A 149 0.23 -0.27 -12.17
CA PHE A 149 1.28 -0.29 -13.19
C PHE A 149 1.51 1.12 -13.78
N ARG A 150 0.44 1.89 -14.04
CA ARG A 150 0.53 3.30 -14.47
C ARG A 150 1.25 4.15 -13.41
N ALA A 151 0.94 3.95 -12.12
CA ALA A 151 1.58 4.70 -11.04
C ALA A 151 3.09 4.45 -11.00
N PHE A 152 3.54 3.19 -11.12
CA PHE A 152 4.96 2.86 -11.25
C PHE A 152 5.61 3.46 -12.48
N ALA A 153 4.88 3.53 -13.60
CA ALA A 153 5.41 4.06 -14.86
C ALA A 153 5.57 5.59 -14.87
N LEU A 154 4.75 6.33 -14.13
CA LEU A 154 4.70 7.80 -14.14
C LEU A 154 5.39 8.46 -12.94
N GLY A 155 5.45 7.77 -11.80
CA GLY A 155 6.03 8.30 -10.56
C GLY A 155 7.18 7.47 -10.01
N ASP A 156 7.85 7.97 -8.99
CA ASP A 156 8.77 7.20 -8.19
C ASP A 156 8.04 6.45 -7.08
N THR A 157 8.56 5.29 -6.74
CA THR A 157 8.25 4.64 -5.47
C THR A 157 9.19 5.22 -4.43
N ALA A 158 8.68 5.76 -3.34
CA ALA A 158 9.49 6.44 -2.35
C ALA A 158 9.02 6.17 -0.91
N LEU A 159 9.92 6.42 0.05
CA LEU A 159 9.63 6.51 1.47
C LEU A 159 9.86 7.94 1.94
N PRO A 160 9.03 8.50 2.84
CA PRO A 160 9.42 9.67 3.61
C PRO A 160 10.66 9.36 4.44
N ALA A 161 11.61 10.30 4.51
CA ALA A 161 12.90 10.07 5.18
C ALA A 161 12.76 9.62 6.65
N ARG A 162 11.69 10.03 7.32
CA ARG A 162 11.40 9.72 8.73
C ARG A 162 10.25 8.73 8.93
N GLY A 163 9.95 7.91 7.93
CA GLY A 163 8.94 6.87 7.98
C GLY A 163 7.59 7.28 7.40
N MET A 164 6.80 6.28 7.03
CA MET A 164 5.47 6.47 6.43
C MET A 164 4.49 7.23 7.33
N GLY A 165 4.70 7.18 8.65
CA GLY A 165 3.91 7.91 9.65
C GLY A 165 3.94 9.44 9.48
N GLU A 166 4.93 10.00 8.77
CA GLU A 166 5.00 11.43 8.46
C GLU A 166 3.85 11.90 7.56
N ILE A 167 3.31 11.02 6.71
CA ILE A 167 2.17 11.33 5.84
C ILE A 167 0.93 11.73 6.64
N PRO A 168 0.37 10.88 7.52
CA PRO A 168 -0.77 11.29 8.35
C PRO A 168 -0.41 12.38 9.37
N ALA A 169 0.82 12.46 9.85
CA ALA A 169 1.26 13.52 10.74
C ALA A 169 1.21 14.89 10.05
N GLN A 170 1.67 15.00 8.80
CA GLN A 170 1.61 16.23 8.01
C GLN A 170 0.14 16.66 7.76
N LEU A 171 -0.76 15.72 7.48
CA LEU A 171 -2.18 16.03 7.32
C LEU A 171 -2.80 16.50 8.64
N ALA A 172 -2.50 15.83 9.74
CA ALA A 172 -2.99 16.19 11.08
C ALA A 172 -2.49 17.57 11.53
N ALA A 173 -1.27 17.95 11.17
CA ALA A 173 -0.70 19.26 11.53
C ALA A 173 -1.46 20.47 10.94
N ARG A 174 -2.32 20.25 9.94
CA ARG A 174 -3.19 21.27 9.35
C ARG A 174 -4.50 21.50 10.10
N LEU A 175 -4.81 20.61 11.07
CA LEU A 175 -6.03 20.68 11.86
C LEU A 175 -5.75 21.32 13.21
N PRO A 176 -6.75 22.01 13.82
CA PRO A 176 -6.65 22.42 15.21
C PRO A 176 -6.37 21.23 16.11
N ARG A 177 -5.43 21.37 17.04
CA ARG A 177 -5.01 20.26 17.93
C ARG A 177 -6.18 19.73 18.77
N GLU A 178 -7.04 20.61 19.24
CA GLU A 178 -8.26 20.32 20.01
C GLU A 178 -9.31 19.55 19.18
N GLY A 179 -9.21 19.61 17.86
CA GLY A 179 -10.08 18.85 16.93
C GLY A 179 -9.67 17.39 16.78
N ILE A 180 -8.51 16.97 17.33
CA ILE A 180 -8.01 15.59 17.22
C ILE A 180 -7.98 14.95 18.59
N ARG A 181 -8.84 13.94 18.78
CA ARG A 181 -8.90 13.13 20.01
C ARG A 181 -8.41 11.73 19.71
N THR A 182 -7.26 11.36 20.25
CA THR A 182 -6.68 10.01 20.15
C THR A 182 -7.02 9.19 21.41
N GLY A 183 -6.93 7.84 21.30
CA GLY A 183 -7.31 6.95 22.41
C GLY A 183 -8.81 6.86 22.66
N CYS A 184 -9.65 7.47 21.80
CA CYS A 184 -11.10 7.53 21.90
C CYS A 184 -11.74 6.52 20.94
N ARG A 185 -11.85 5.25 21.38
CA ARG A 185 -12.48 4.22 20.55
C ARG A 185 -14.00 4.40 20.53
N VAL A 186 -14.56 4.43 19.32
CA VAL A 186 -16.02 4.45 19.12
C VAL A 186 -16.57 3.04 19.29
N GLU A 187 -17.52 2.88 20.18
CA GLU A 187 -18.22 1.62 20.44
C GLU A 187 -19.34 1.40 19.44
N ARG A 188 -20.20 2.42 19.27
CA ARG A 188 -21.37 2.37 18.38
C ARG A 188 -21.75 3.74 17.84
N LEU A 189 -22.54 3.72 16.78
CA LEU A 189 -23.19 4.90 16.20
C LEU A 189 -24.64 4.97 16.70
N GLY A 190 -25.11 6.19 16.93
CA GLY A 190 -26.50 6.54 17.13
C GLY A 190 -26.96 7.54 16.09
N ASP A 191 -28.19 8.05 16.20
CA ASP A 191 -28.74 9.09 15.32
C ASP A 191 -28.08 10.45 15.62
N GLY A 192 -27.15 10.84 14.74
CA GLY A 192 -26.37 12.08 14.91
C GLY A 192 -25.37 12.06 16.08
N GLU A 193 -25.09 10.92 16.68
CA GLU A 193 -24.14 10.79 17.78
C GLU A 193 -23.23 9.57 17.65
N VAL A 194 -22.10 9.60 18.36
CA VAL A 194 -21.24 8.43 18.57
C VAL A 194 -21.09 8.19 20.08
N GLN A 195 -21.10 6.94 20.48
CA GLN A 195 -20.76 6.54 21.84
C GLN A 195 -19.35 5.95 21.85
N LEU A 196 -18.52 6.45 22.76
CA LEU A 196 -17.19 5.92 23.03
C LEU A 196 -17.24 4.73 23.98
N VAL A 197 -16.21 3.87 23.95
CA VAL A 197 -16.05 2.77 24.92
C VAL A 197 -16.00 3.27 26.36
N SER A 198 -15.57 4.52 26.59
CA SER A 198 -15.62 5.17 27.89
C SER A 198 -17.04 5.48 28.42
N GLY A 199 -18.07 5.31 27.57
CA GLY A 199 -19.46 5.71 27.86
C GLY A 199 -19.77 7.17 27.44
N GLU A 200 -18.78 7.97 27.11
CA GLU A 200 -18.99 9.36 26.61
C GLU A 200 -19.76 9.36 25.30
N ARG A 201 -20.70 10.29 25.15
CA ARG A 201 -21.44 10.49 23.91
C ARG A 201 -21.06 11.84 23.28
N LEU A 202 -20.87 11.84 21.98
CA LEU A 202 -20.51 13.00 21.20
C LEU A 202 -21.54 13.18 20.07
N SER A 203 -22.26 14.29 20.10
CA SER A 203 -23.23 14.64 19.06
C SER A 203 -22.57 15.46 17.98
N ALA A 204 -23.00 15.26 16.72
CA ALA A 204 -22.51 15.99 15.56
C ALA A 204 -23.63 16.20 14.53
N ARG A 205 -23.52 17.29 13.75
CA ARG A 205 -24.44 17.55 12.63
C ARG A 205 -24.21 16.63 11.44
N ALA A 206 -23.02 16.03 11.36
CA ALA A 206 -22.65 15.06 10.35
C ALA A 206 -21.57 14.12 10.90
N LEU A 207 -21.64 12.87 10.52
CA LEU A 207 -20.68 11.82 10.88
C LEU A 207 -20.00 11.30 9.63
N VAL A 208 -18.69 11.10 9.69
CA VAL A 208 -17.90 10.46 8.65
C VAL A 208 -17.19 9.26 9.24
N ILE A 209 -17.51 8.06 8.78
CA ILE A 209 -16.82 6.84 9.15
C ILE A 209 -15.58 6.73 8.26
N ALA A 210 -14.40 6.91 8.84
CA ALA A 210 -13.11 6.88 8.14
C ALA A 210 -12.19 5.78 8.69
N THR A 211 -12.78 4.74 9.31
CA THR A 211 -12.07 3.57 9.84
C THR A 211 -11.69 2.59 8.72
N GLU A 212 -11.01 1.50 9.03
CA GLU A 212 -10.82 0.41 8.08
C GLU A 212 -12.14 -0.36 7.84
N GLY A 213 -12.17 -1.22 6.79
CA GLY A 213 -13.42 -1.78 6.29
C GLY A 213 -14.21 -2.60 7.29
N LEU A 214 -13.58 -3.52 8.03
CA LEU A 214 -14.30 -4.37 9.00
C LEU A 214 -14.83 -3.56 10.19
N GLU A 215 -14.06 -2.58 10.65
CA GLU A 215 -14.53 -1.69 11.72
C GLU A 215 -15.67 -0.78 11.24
N ALA A 216 -15.64 -0.35 9.98
CA ALA A 216 -16.75 0.37 9.35
C ALA A 216 -18.01 -0.51 9.28
N ALA A 217 -17.88 -1.77 8.85
CA ALA A 217 -18.99 -2.73 8.81
C ALA A 217 -19.60 -2.94 10.21
N ARG A 218 -18.75 -3.12 11.22
CA ARG A 218 -19.17 -3.26 12.62
C ARG A 218 -19.95 -2.03 13.11
N LEU A 219 -19.42 -0.82 12.88
CA LEU A 219 -20.07 0.43 13.28
C LEU A 219 -21.40 0.66 12.58
N LEU A 220 -21.52 0.22 11.34
CA LEU A 220 -22.74 0.34 10.53
C LEU A 220 -23.76 -0.78 10.79
N GLY A 221 -23.42 -1.79 11.60
CA GLY A 221 -24.26 -2.98 11.77
C GLY A 221 -24.43 -3.77 10.47
N ARG A 222 -23.45 -3.73 9.56
CA ARG A 222 -23.49 -4.30 8.21
C ARG A 222 -22.60 -5.53 8.09
N GLU A 223 -22.84 -6.54 8.93
CA GLU A 223 -22.09 -7.80 8.87
C GLU A 223 -22.29 -8.55 7.54
N ASP A 224 -23.42 -8.32 6.87
CA ASP A 224 -23.73 -8.85 5.53
C ASP A 224 -22.72 -8.44 4.45
N VAL A 225 -22.08 -7.28 4.59
CA VAL A 225 -21.06 -6.77 3.66
C VAL A 225 -19.62 -6.97 4.15
N SER A 226 -19.43 -7.54 5.35
CA SER A 226 -18.12 -7.73 5.96
C SER A 226 -17.16 -8.53 5.06
N GLY A 227 -17.64 -9.52 4.33
CA GLY A 227 -16.86 -10.30 3.37
C GLY A 227 -16.26 -9.45 2.24
N ARG A 228 -16.94 -8.40 1.78
CA ARG A 228 -16.42 -7.43 0.78
C ARG A 228 -15.45 -6.45 1.41
N MET A 229 -15.61 -6.15 2.70
CA MET A 229 -14.75 -5.27 3.48
C MET A 229 -13.58 -6.01 4.11
N ALA A 230 -13.57 -7.35 4.07
CA ALA A 230 -12.45 -8.16 4.53
C ALA A 230 -11.16 -7.79 3.78
N GLY A 231 -10.06 -7.83 4.49
CA GLY A 231 -8.76 -7.51 3.95
C GLY A 231 -7.92 -8.73 3.62
N ARG A 232 -6.90 -8.49 2.83
CA ARG A 232 -5.75 -9.39 2.68
C ARG A 232 -4.72 -9.03 3.72
N GLY A 233 -4.08 -10.04 4.27
CA GLY A 233 -3.07 -9.87 5.31
C GLY A 233 -1.66 -10.13 4.82
N THR A 234 -0.71 -9.62 5.60
CA THR A 234 0.73 -9.83 5.40
C THR A 234 1.44 -9.95 6.74
N THR A 235 2.62 -10.55 6.74
CA THR A 235 3.52 -10.56 7.88
C THR A 235 4.84 -9.92 7.49
N CYS A 236 5.28 -8.93 8.27
CA CYS A 236 6.57 -8.27 8.11
C CYS A 236 7.47 -8.56 9.30
N VAL A 237 8.71 -8.94 9.05
CA VAL A 237 9.73 -9.19 10.07
C VAL A 237 10.87 -8.20 9.89
N TYR A 238 11.29 -7.59 10.99
CA TYR A 238 12.32 -6.57 11.03
C TYR A 238 13.55 -7.08 11.77
N TYR A 239 14.70 -6.92 11.14
CA TYR A 239 15.99 -7.27 11.73
C TYR A 239 16.93 -6.07 11.74
N ALA A 240 17.66 -5.94 12.82
CA ALA A 240 18.85 -5.11 12.89
C ALA A 240 20.06 -5.92 12.46
N ALA A 241 20.82 -5.40 11.51
CA ALA A 241 22.07 -5.99 11.02
C ALA A 241 23.22 -4.98 11.17
N GLU A 242 24.47 -5.45 11.19
CA GLU A 242 25.63 -4.56 11.15
C GLU A 242 25.76 -3.87 9.79
N ARG A 243 25.43 -4.57 8.72
CA ARG A 243 25.47 -4.05 7.35
C ARG A 243 24.26 -4.53 6.57
N ALA A 244 23.78 -3.69 5.65
CA ALA A 244 22.72 -4.06 4.74
C ALA A 244 23.17 -5.22 3.81
N PRO A 245 22.42 -6.33 3.73
CA PRO A 245 22.77 -7.46 2.87
C PRO A 245 22.59 -7.17 1.38
N VAL A 246 21.78 -6.14 1.05
CA VAL A 246 21.56 -5.64 -0.30
C VAL A 246 22.10 -4.23 -0.36
N GLN A 247 22.98 -3.94 -1.31
CA GLN A 247 23.54 -2.60 -1.48
C GLN A 247 22.66 -1.75 -2.39
N GLY A 248 22.40 -0.49 -1.98
CA GLY A 248 21.58 0.47 -2.71
C GLY A 248 20.08 0.34 -2.42
N PRO A 249 19.25 1.24 -2.98
CA PRO A 249 17.83 1.39 -2.65
C PRO A 249 16.95 0.41 -3.44
N TYR A 250 17.27 -0.88 -3.39
CA TYR A 250 16.56 -1.91 -4.14
C TYR A 250 15.52 -2.65 -3.31
N LEU A 251 14.39 -2.96 -3.95
CA LEU A 251 13.53 -4.05 -3.52
C LEU A 251 14.10 -5.35 -4.08
N LEU A 252 14.40 -6.32 -3.22
CA LEU A 252 14.80 -7.67 -3.60
C LEU A 252 13.58 -8.59 -3.58
N LEU A 253 13.26 -9.20 -4.71
CA LEU A 253 12.14 -10.12 -4.90
C LEU A 253 12.60 -11.57 -4.88
N ASN A 254 11.78 -12.45 -4.35
CA ASN A 254 11.97 -13.89 -4.43
C ASN A 254 11.39 -14.43 -5.75
N GLY A 255 12.23 -14.53 -6.78
CA GLY A 255 11.85 -15.10 -8.09
C GLY A 255 11.93 -16.64 -8.15
N GLU A 256 12.23 -17.31 -7.02
CA GLU A 256 12.30 -18.77 -6.93
C GLU A 256 10.91 -19.43 -6.76
N GLY A 257 9.90 -18.66 -6.34
CA GLY A 257 8.54 -19.15 -6.12
C GLY A 257 8.40 -20.13 -4.94
N ARG A 258 9.37 -20.15 -4.04
CA ARG A 258 9.41 -21.05 -2.86
C ARG A 258 9.97 -20.33 -1.64
N GLY A 259 9.68 -20.85 -0.46
CA GLY A 259 10.08 -20.26 0.81
C GLY A 259 9.03 -19.32 1.39
N ARG A 260 9.39 -18.63 2.48
CA ARG A 260 8.51 -17.70 3.20
C ARG A 260 8.69 -16.26 2.72
N ILE A 261 9.88 -15.92 2.26
CA ILE A 261 10.23 -14.57 1.82
C ILE A 261 9.53 -14.29 0.49
N ASN A 262 8.69 -13.25 0.46
CA ASN A 262 8.20 -12.67 -0.79
C ASN A 262 9.16 -11.62 -1.31
N SER A 263 9.56 -10.70 -0.44
CA SER A 263 10.47 -9.61 -0.76
C SER A 263 11.26 -9.17 0.46
N LEU A 264 12.39 -8.51 0.21
CA LEU A 264 13.25 -7.93 1.22
C LEU A 264 13.71 -6.54 0.77
N LEU A 265 13.83 -5.63 1.72
CA LEU A 265 14.43 -4.32 1.49
C LEU A 265 15.24 -3.89 2.72
N CYS A 266 16.14 -2.93 2.52
CA CYS A 266 16.87 -2.27 3.59
C CYS A 266 16.48 -0.78 3.59
N PRO A 267 15.48 -0.36 4.41
CA PRO A 267 15.05 1.05 4.46
C PRO A 267 16.19 2.02 4.81
N SER A 268 17.16 1.57 5.60
CA SER A 268 18.36 2.33 5.92
C SER A 268 19.27 2.65 4.71
N ASN A 269 19.08 1.96 3.56
CA ASN A 269 19.76 2.34 2.31
C ASN A 269 19.06 3.51 1.59
N LEU A 270 17.83 3.86 1.99
CA LEU A 270 17.11 5.00 1.45
C LEU A 270 17.28 6.23 2.34
N SER A 271 17.24 6.03 3.67
CA SER A 271 17.40 7.10 4.63
C SER A 271 18.06 6.62 5.92
N ASP A 272 19.07 7.37 6.36
CA ASP A 272 19.82 7.12 7.61
C ASP A 272 18.93 7.23 8.86
N HIS A 273 17.75 7.85 8.75
CA HIS A 273 16.81 7.92 9.87
C HIS A 273 16.19 6.58 10.24
N TYR A 274 16.23 5.58 9.34
CA TYR A 274 15.62 4.26 9.60
C TYR A 274 16.41 3.37 10.56
N ALA A 275 17.70 3.67 10.78
CA ALA A 275 18.56 2.88 11.67
C ALA A 275 19.52 3.78 12.45
N PRO A 276 19.97 3.36 13.64
CA PRO A 276 21.07 4.02 14.34
C PRO A 276 22.38 4.00 13.52
N PRO A 277 23.30 4.97 13.73
CA PRO A 277 24.60 4.97 13.08
C PRO A 277 25.32 3.61 13.21
N GLY A 278 25.90 3.13 12.11
CA GLY A 278 26.63 1.85 12.08
C GLY A 278 25.75 0.60 12.09
N ARG A 279 24.42 0.75 11.98
CA ARG A 279 23.47 -0.37 11.88
C ARG A 279 22.66 -0.26 10.59
N ALA A 280 22.09 -1.37 10.17
CA ALA A 280 21.17 -1.44 9.04
C ALA A 280 19.85 -2.07 9.48
N LEU A 281 18.73 -1.54 8.94
CA LEU A 281 17.42 -2.13 9.07
C LEU A 281 17.15 -3.04 7.88
N VAL A 282 16.80 -4.28 8.14
CA VAL A 282 16.37 -5.26 7.13
C VAL A 282 14.90 -5.58 7.35
N THR A 283 14.08 -5.38 6.33
CA THR A 283 12.65 -5.68 6.34
C THR A 283 12.38 -6.85 5.43
N VAL A 284 11.77 -7.90 5.99
CA VAL A 284 11.36 -9.10 5.26
C VAL A 284 9.84 -9.16 5.20
N ASN A 285 9.29 -9.19 3.99
CA ASN A 285 7.86 -9.31 3.76
C ASN A 285 7.49 -10.75 3.38
N CYS A 286 6.51 -11.32 4.11
CA CYS A 286 5.99 -12.67 3.91
C CYS A 286 4.53 -12.62 3.46
N GLN A 287 4.13 -13.57 2.60
CA GLN A 287 2.74 -13.70 2.18
C GLN A 287 1.84 -14.18 3.33
N GLY A 288 0.67 -13.56 3.47
CA GLY A 288 -0.34 -13.93 4.45
C GLY A 288 0.00 -13.60 5.91
N VAL A 289 -0.93 -13.90 6.79
CA VAL A 289 -0.76 -13.78 8.24
C VAL A 289 -0.30 -15.13 8.78
N LEU A 290 0.90 -15.14 9.35
CA LEU A 290 1.52 -16.37 9.85
C LEU A 290 1.33 -16.45 11.37
N ASP A 291 0.76 -17.56 11.84
CA ASP A 291 0.27 -17.66 13.22
C ASP A 291 1.33 -18.06 14.24
N ASP A 292 2.37 -18.78 13.81
CA ASP A 292 3.47 -19.24 14.66
C ASP A 292 4.72 -18.38 14.45
N PRO A 293 5.00 -17.38 15.31
CA PRO A 293 6.14 -16.49 15.17
C PRO A 293 7.49 -17.19 15.30
N GLU A 294 7.60 -18.21 16.15
CA GLU A 294 8.88 -18.91 16.40
C GLU A 294 9.23 -19.85 15.24
N ARG A 295 8.25 -20.53 14.70
CA ARG A 295 8.41 -21.34 13.49
C ARG A 295 8.74 -20.45 12.30
N LEU A 296 8.06 -19.30 12.16
CA LEU A 296 8.37 -18.31 11.13
C LEU A 296 9.81 -17.84 11.23
N GLU A 297 10.26 -17.46 12.43
CA GLU A 297 11.63 -17.01 12.66
C GLU A 297 12.65 -18.09 12.25
N THR A 298 12.42 -19.34 12.64
CA THR A 298 13.28 -20.46 12.27
C THR A 298 13.34 -20.67 10.76
N ASP A 299 12.20 -20.64 10.08
CA ASP A 299 12.12 -20.79 8.62
C ASP A 299 12.84 -19.62 7.92
N LEU A 300 12.60 -18.37 8.36
CA LEU A 300 13.24 -17.19 7.80
C LEU A 300 14.75 -17.18 8.03
N ARG A 301 15.23 -17.53 9.20
CA ARG A 301 16.67 -17.63 9.49
C ARG A 301 17.36 -18.60 8.55
N ARG A 302 16.79 -19.78 8.34
CA ARG A 302 17.30 -20.76 7.39
C ARG A 302 17.34 -20.22 5.96
N GLU A 303 16.25 -19.59 5.50
CA GLU A 303 16.15 -19.03 4.15
C GLU A 303 17.09 -17.83 3.96
N LEU A 304 17.16 -16.90 4.90
CA LEU A 304 18.06 -15.74 4.88
C LEU A 304 19.53 -16.18 4.91
N THR A 305 19.87 -17.22 5.70
CA THR A 305 21.23 -17.78 5.70
C THR A 305 21.59 -18.40 4.35
N ALA A 306 20.64 -19.06 3.69
CA ALA A 306 20.84 -19.56 2.33
C ALA A 306 20.98 -18.43 1.28
N TRP A 307 20.45 -17.23 1.57
CA TRP A 307 20.56 -16.08 0.68
C TRP A 307 21.85 -15.27 0.91
N PHE A 308 22.24 -15.06 2.16
CA PHE A 308 23.26 -14.08 2.56
C PHE A 308 24.41 -14.66 3.39
N GLY A 309 24.34 -15.95 3.74
CA GLY A 309 25.40 -16.63 4.46
C GLY A 309 25.43 -16.35 5.97
N ASP A 310 26.61 -16.57 6.56
CA ASP A 310 26.85 -16.49 8.01
C ASP A 310 26.51 -15.15 8.68
N PRO A 311 26.62 -13.96 8.03
CA PRO A 311 26.25 -12.70 8.67
C PRO A 311 24.85 -12.67 9.26
N VAL A 312 23.91 -13.47 8.69
CA VAL A 312 22.52 -13.58 9.19
C VAL A 312 22.44 -14.06 10.63
N ARG A 313 23.41 -14.84 11.10
CA ARG A 313 23.46 -15.33 12.48
C ARG A 313 23.56 -14.20 13.51
N GLY A 314 24.21 -13.08 13.13
CA GLY A 314 24.34 -11.89 13.97
C GLY A 314 23.16 -10.91 13.88
N TRP A 315 22.14 -11.21 13.07
CA TRP A 315 21.00 -10.30 12.99
C TRP A 315 20.11 -10.43 14.23
N GLU A 316 19.69 -9.29 14.77
CA GLU A 316 18.77 -9.19 15.89
C GLU A 316 17.34 -8.98 15.36
N ARG A 317 16.39 -9.83 15.79
CA ARG A 317 14.97 -9.61 15.46
C ARG A 317 14.42 -8.46 16.29
N LEU A 318 13.99 -7.39 15.63
CA LEU A 318 13.40 -6.21 16.27
C LEU A 318 11.88 -6.38 16.49
N ALA A 319 11.17 -6.85 15.47
CA ALA A 319 9.72 -6.98 15.52
C ALA A 319 9.18 -7.97 14.48
N ILE A 320 8.00 -8.53 14.78
CA ILE A 320 7.14 -9.23 13.81
C ILE A 320 5.80 -8.51 13.80
N TYR A 321 5.43 -7.93 12.65
CA TYR A 321 4.11 -7.32 12.45
C TYR A 321 3.22 -8.25 11.66
N ARG A 322 2.16 -8.72 12.31
CA ARG A 322 1.09 -9.51 11.70
C ARG A 322 -0.07 -8.56 11.40
N LEU A 323 -0.36 -8.37 10.14
CA LEU A 323 -1.31 -7.38 9.66
C LEU A 323 -2.45 -8.06 8.91
N PRO A 324 -3.52 -8.50 9.61
CA PRO A 324 -4.59 -9.27 8.98
C PRO A 324 -5.42 -8.44 7.99
N GLN A 325 -5.48 -7.12 8.18
CA GLN A 325 -6.27 -6.18 7.38
C GLN A 325 -5.35 -5.17 6.68
N ALA A 326 -4.34 -5.65 5.93
CA ALA A 326 -3.37 -4.78 5.28
C ALA A 326 -3.97 -4.04 4.07
N LEU A 327 -4.78 -4.72 3.22
CA LEU A 327 -5.49 -4.15 2.09
C LEU A 327 -6.87 -4.81 1.91
N PRO A 328 -7.89 -4.10 1.38
CA PRO A 328 -9.15 -4.71 0.97
C PRO A 328 -8.98 -5.73 -0.15
N VAL A 329 -9.87 -6.68 -0.23
CA VAL A 329 -9.97 -7.62 -1.35
C VAL A 329 -10.32 -6.86 -2.63
N GLN A 330 -9.64 -7.17 -3.74
CA GLN A 330 -9.74 -6.44 -5.01
C GLN A 330 -10.16 -7.34 -6.17
N ALA A 331 -10.92 -8.40 -5.89
CA ALA A 331 -11.44 -9.25 -6.94
C ALA A 331 -12.46 -8.51 -7.82
N PRO A 332 -12.54 -8.82 -9.13
CA PRO A 332 -13.59 -8.27 -9.99
C PRO A 332 -15.00 -8.62 -9.49
N PRO A 333 -16.01 -7.76 -9.73
CA PRO A 333 -15.93 -6.48 -10.42
C PRO A 333 -15.51 -5.32 -9.52
N VAL A 334 -14.64 -4.43 -10.04
CA VAL A 334 -14.21 -3.21 -9.34
C VAL A 334 -14.76 -2.00 -10.11
N PRO A 335 -15.58 -1.15 -9.47
CA PRO A 335 -16.10 0.07 -10.10
C PRO A 335 -14.98 1.12 -10.26
N TYR A 336 -15.26 2.16 -11.05
CA TYR A 336 -14.40 3.34 -11.07
C TYR A 336 -14.41 4.03 -9.70
N PRO A 337 -13.27 4.10 -9.00
CA PRO A 337 -13.27 4.58 -7.61
C PRO A 337 -13.66 6.05 -7.47
N GLY A 338 -13.47 6.87 -8.52
CA GLY A 338 -13.85 8.27 -8.54
C GLY A 338 -15.37 8.50 -8.58
N GLY A 339 -16.16 7.51 -9.00
CA GLY A 339 -17.62 7.56 -9.09
C GLY A 339 -18.36 6.98 -7.88
N VAL A 340 -17.65 6.46 -6.88
CA VAL A 340 -18.30 5.85 -5.72
C VAL A 340 -18.94 6.91 -4.82
N GLU A 341 -20.22 6.70 -4.46
CA GLU A 341 -20.95 7.58 -3.56
C GLU A 341 -20.44 7.39 -2.11
N GLN A 342 -20.19 8.51 -1.44
CA GLN A 342 -19.69 8.53 -0.06
C GLN A 342 -20.80 8.78 0.98
N ARG A 343 -21.96 9.25 0.58
CA ARG A 343 -23.10 9.49 1.46
C ARG A 343 -23.92 8.20 1.63
N LEU A 344 -24.09 7.74 2.86
CA LEU A 344 -24.89 6.57 3.18
C LEU A 344 -26.33 6.91 3.56
N ALA A 345 -26.50 8.01 4.30
CA ALA A 345 -27.79 8.51 4.76
C ALA A 345 -27.72 10.01 5.03
N GLU A 346 -28.82 10.61 5.45
CA GLU A 346 -28.80 12.00 5.94
C GLU A 346 -27.88 12.10 7.16
N GLY A 347 -26.92 13.02 7.12
CA GLY A 347 -25.96 13.20 8.21
C GLY A 347 -24.86 12.12 8.31
N LEU A 348 -24.83 11.11 7.44
CA LEU A 348 -23.88 9.99 7.54
C LEU A 348 -23.11 9.76 6.24
N TRP A 349 -21.78 9.74 6.33
CA TRP A 349 -20.85 9.48 5.24
C TRP A 349 -19.86 8.40 5.59
N VAL A 350 -19.23 7.83 4.56
CA VAL A 350 -18.16 6.85 4.68
C VAL A 350 -17.00 7.25 3.77
N CYS A 351 -15.77 7.02 4.22
CA CYS A 351 -14.61 7.16 3.36
C CYS A 351 -13.50 6.16 3.76
N GLY A 352 -12.59 5.94 2.86
CA GLY A 352 -11.50 5.00 3.01
C GLY A 352 -11.29 4.21 1.72
N GLU A 353 -10.24 3.41 1.67
CA GLU A 353 -9.90 2.65 0.49
C GLU A 353 -10.92 1.54 0.16
N TYR A 354 -11.59 0.97 1.18
CA TYR A 354 -12.64 -0.03 0.98
C TYR A 354 -13.91 0.55 0.31
N ALA A 355 -14.13 1.87 0.51
CA ALA A 355 -15.20 2.61 -0.12
C ALA A 355 -14.79 3.23 -1.47
N SER A 356 -13.63 2.83 -2.02
CA SER A 356 -13.08 3.35 -3.25
C SER A 356 -12.19 2.30 -3.91
N ALA A 357 -10.86 2.41 -3.80
CA ALA A 357 -9.92 1.38 -4.20
C ALA A 357 -8.67 1.43 -3.30
N PRO A 358 -7.98 0.29 -3.08
CA PRO A 358 -6.86 0.22 -2.16
C PRO A 358 -5.65 0.97 -2.70
N SER A 359 -5.40 2.11 -2.13
CA SER A 359 -4.17 2.91 -2.23
C SER A 359 -4.29 4.19 -1.40
N ILE A 360 -3.16 4.83 -1.10
CA ILE A 360 -3.12 6.18 -0.53
C ILE A 360 -3.87 7.17 -1.44
N GLN A 361 -3.73 7.02 -2.77
CA GLN A 361 -4.47 7.81 -3.77
C GLN A 361 -5.97 7.82 -3.50
N TRP A 362 -6.57 6.64 -3.46
CA TRP A 362 -8.01 6.50 -3.37
C TRP A 362 -8.54 6.71 -1.96
N ALA A 363 -7.74 6.45 -0.93
CA ALA A 363 -8.07 6.83 0.45
C ALA A 363 -8.19 8.35 0.60
N LEU A 364 -7.21 9.11 0.07
CA LEU A 364 -7.25 10.58 0.07
C LEU A 364 -8.41 11.11 -0.77
N HIS A 365 -8.65 10.55 -1.97
CA HIS A 365 -9.76 10.93 -2.85
C HIS A 365 -11.10 10.74 -2.15
N SER A 366 -11.35 9.56 -1.56
CA SER A 366 -12.63 9.30 -0.88
C SER A 366 -12.82 10.19 0.34
N GLY A 367 -11.75 10.47 1.10
CA GLY A 367 -11.79 11.41 2.23
C GLY A 367 -12.15 12.83 1.80
N ARG A 368 -11.55 13.31 0.70
CA ARG A 368 -11.89 14.62 0.12
C ARG A 368 -13.36 14.67 -0.32
N ARG A 369 -13.83 13.66 -1.05
CA ARG A 369 -15.23 13.57 -1.52
C ARG A 369 -16.22 13.58 -0.37
N ALA A 370 -15.94 12.82 0.69
CA ALA A 370 -16.78 12.81 1.89
C ALA A 370 -16.80 14.20 2.57
N GLY A 371 -15.63 14.83 2.72
CA GLY A 371 -15.52 16.18 3.29
C GLY A 371 -16.27 17.24 2.48
N GLU A 372 -16.14 17.24 1.15
CA GLU A 372 -16.89 18.12 0.23
C GLU A 372 -18.41 17.89 0.36
N GLY A 373 -18.84 16.62 0.42
CA GLY A 373 -20.25 16.26 0.60
C GLY A 373 -20.83 16.76 1.93
N VAL A 374 -20.09 16.59 3.02
CA VAL A 374 -20.47 17.12 4.35
C VAL A 374 -20.57 18.64 4.33
N ALA A 375 -19.57 19.31 3.77
CA ALA A 375 -19.56 20.78 3.69
C ALA A 375 -20.78 21.31 2.90
N ALA A 376 -21.07 20.73 1.73
CA ALA A 376 -22.23 21.11 0.92
C ALA A 376 -23.56 20.90 1.67
N ALA A 377 -23.72 19.76 2.36
CA ALA A 377 -24.93 19.48 3.12
C ALA A 377 -25.13 20.40 4.31
N LEU A 378 -24.05 20.81 4.98
CA LEU A 378 -24.13 21.74 6.13
C LEU A 378 -24.39 23.20 5.67
N LEU A 379 -23.78 23.63 4.55
CA LEU A 379 -23.99 24.96 3.98
C LEU A 379 -25.40 25.09 3.38
N GLY A 380 -25.91 24.09 2.67
CA GLY A 380 -27.25 24.04 2.13
C GLY A 380 -28.34 24.16 3.22
N ARG A 381 -28.11 23.56 4.41
CA ARG A 381 -29.03 23.73 5.57
C ARG A 381 -29.02 25.14 6.15
N VAL A 382 -27.89 25.84 6.13
CA VAL A 382 -27.82 27.24 6.59
C VAL A 382 -28.63 28.15 5.67
N SER A 383 -28.54 27.98 4.35
CA SER A 383 -29.32 28.74 3.35
C SER A 383 -30.83 28.47 3.46
N GLY A 384 -31.25 27.24 3.77
CA GLY A 384 -32.65 26.86 3.96
C GLY A 384 -33.26 27.40 5.27
N ALA A 385 -32.48 27.48 6.34
CA ALA A 385 -32.94 28.04 7.63
C ALA A 385 -33.17 29.55 7.58
N THR A 386 -32.43 30.26 6.74
CA THR A 386 -32.61 31.74 6.56
C THR A 386 -33.83 32.06 5.69
N ALA A 387 -34.26 31.13 4.82
CA ALA A 387 -35.42 31.30 3.97
C ALA A 387 -36.78 31.05 4.67
N ILE A 388 -36.81 30.47 5.86
CA ILE A 388 -38.00 30.15 6.64
C ILE A 388 -38.27 31.26 7.71
N ALA A 389 -37.32 32.16 7.94
CA ALA A 389 -37.42 33.24 8.92
C ALA A 389 -37.68 34.62 8.32
N GLY A 390 -38.10 34.71 7.04
CA GLY A 390 -38.49 35.92 6.31
C GLY A 390 -39.99 36.01 6.05
#